data_9aa9a09275ff57fe94a4b976c37dcdf0
#
_entry.id   9aa9a09275ff57fe94a4b976c37dcdf0
#
_cell.length_a   1.000
_cell.length_b   1.000
_cell.length_c   1.000
_cell.angle_alpha   90.00
_cell.angle_beta   90.00
_cell.angle_gamma   90.00
#
_symmetry.space_group_name_H-M   'P 1'
#
loop_
_entity.id
_entity.type
_entity.pdbx_description
1 polymer ?
#
loop_
_entity_poly.entity_id
_entity_poly.type
_entity_poly.pdbx_seq_one_letter_code
_entity_poly.pdbx_strand_id
1 'polypeptide(L)'
;MPELLGEKAAGRKQTQHEYLYWEIGGWTAIRQGNWRAVKPPRSEGWELYNLAADPSESKNLAASKQDVVAKLAALAGKSSEPVREGTFVRTDRHERDRRAKFGKQDEVPATAPKGNAKSAANTAVMPTRGMLSNKDWKIVRASSENTANQKFARHAIDGDATTLWHTRFSGTAAPPPHELVIDLGAERTIRGFVYLGRQDAGWNGAIRDVEFCVSATADQFGAPVAKTALAKSKDPQTIPCPAVKGRYILLRALTEHGGNTFATVAELGILGE
;
A
#
# COMPACT_ATOMS: atom_id res chain seq x y z
N MET A 1 21.73 23.03 -9.67
CA MET A 1 21.02 23.36 -8.42
C MET A 1 21.59 24.64 -7.78
N PRO A 2 21.51 25.78 -8.48
CA PRO A 2 22.10 27.05 -7.98
C PRO A 2 21.49 27.55 -6.67
N GLU A 3 20.17 27.39 -6.46
CA GLU A 3 19.52 27.84 -5.22
C GLU A 3 19.93 27.04 -3.98
N LEU A 4 20.25 25.75 -4.12
CA LEU A 4 20.69 24.91 -3.00
C LEU A 4 22.19 25.08 -2.69
N LEU A 5 23.01 25.35 -3.70
CA LEU A 5 24.46 25.48 -3.57
C LEU A 5 24.92 26.94 -3.49
N GLY A 6 24.01 27.87 -3.81
CA GLY A 6 24.38 29.27 -4.09
C GLY A 6 24.92 29.46 -5.51
N GLU A 7 24.58 30.59 -6.13
CA GLU A 7 24.98 30.89 -7.52
C GLU A 7 26.48 30.87 -7.73
N LYS A 8 27.22 31.35 -6.74
CA LYS A 8 28.71 31.42 -6.81
C LYS A 8 29.32 30.01 -6.83
N ALA A 9 28.84 29.09 -6.01
CA ALA A 9 29.33 27.72 -5.96
C ALA A 9 28.85 26.88 -7.18
N ALA A 10 27.68 27.19 -7.72
CA ALA A 10 27.14 26.52 -8.91
C ALA A 10 27.74 27.08 -10.23
N GLY A 11 28.46 28.21 -10.19
CA GLY A 11 29.04 28.86 -11.36
C GLY A 11 28.03 29.43 -12.37
N ARG A 12 26.73 29.48 -12.01
CA ARG A 12 25.62 29.97 -12.86
C ARG A 12 24.44 30.47 -12.03
N LYS A 13 23.67 31.37 -12.61
CA LYS A 13 22.37 31.77 -12.02
C LYS A 13 21.33 30.74 -12.21
N GLN A 14 20.38 30.66 -11.26
CA GLN A 14 19.17 29.88 -11.44
C GLN A 14 18.27 30.51 -12.48
N THR A 15 17.88 29.74 -13.50
CA THR A 15 16.86 30.17 -14.44
C THR A 15 15.52 30.17 -13.71
N GLN A 16 14.83 31.31 -13.70
CA GLN A 16 13.48 31.39 -13.18
C GLN A 16 12.53 30.81 -14.20
N HIS A 17 11.71 29.86 -13.74
CA HIS A 17 10.64 29.34 -14.57
C HIS A 17 9.45 30.30 -14.54
N GLU A 18 8.81 30.52 -15.70
CA GLU A 18 7.61 31.34 -15.79
C GLU A 18 6.47 30.75 -14.97
N TYR A 19 6.37 29.41 -14.96
CA TYR A 19 5.47 28.63 -14.12
C TYR A 19 6.07 27.25 -13.80
N LEU A 20 5.52 26.57 -12.82
CA LEU A 20 5.85 25.21 -12.45
C LEU A 20 4.63 24.32 -12.64
N TYR A 21 4.79 23.16 -13.26
CA TYR A 21 3.74 22.21 -13.57
C TYR A 21 4.04 20.84 -13.01
N TRP A 22 3.03 20.18 -12.44
CA TRP A 22 3.11 18.80 -11.93
C TRP A 22 1.87 18.02 -12.35
N GLU A 23 2.08 16.77 -12.72
CA GLU A 23 1.03 15.80 -12.98
C GLU A 23 1.45 14.45 -12.40
N ILE A 24 0.60 13.88 -11.51
CA ILE A 24 0.86 12.59 -10.88
C ILE A 24 -0.44 11.94 -10.40
N GLY A 25 -0.66 10.68 -10.78
CA GLY A 25 -1.81 9.90 -10.29
C GLY A 25 -3.17 10.53 -10.57
N GLY A 26 -3.30 11.29 -11.67
CA GLY A 26 -4.51 12.02 -12.04
C GLY A 26 -4.68 13.37 -11.35
N TRP A 27 -3.77 13.77 -10.46
CA TRP A 27 -3.69 15.15 -9.97
C TRP A 27 -2.93 16.01 -10.94
N THR A 28 -3.43 17.21 -11.19
CA THR A 28 -2.71 18.24 -11.95
C THR A 28 -2.52 19.46 -11.06
N ALA A 29 -1.33 20.00 -11.00
CA ALA A 29 -1.06 21.25 -10.28
C ALA A 29 -0.19 22.19 -11.14
N ILE A 30 -0.46 23.47 -11.03
CA ILE A 30 0.31 24.52 -11.70
C ILE A 30 0.48 25.72 -10.76
N ARG A 31 1.68 26.27 -10.73
CA ARG A 31 1.99 27.48 -9.96
C ARG A 31 2.62 28.54 -10.88
N GLN A 32 2.07 29.75 -10.83
CA GLN A 32 2.66 30.94 -11.44
C GLN A 32 2.69 32.06 -10.42
N GLY A 33 3.88 32.47 -10.05
CA GLY A 33 4.08 33.46 -8.96
C GLY A 33 3.48 32.96 -7.63
N ASN A 34 2.57 33.75 -7.07
CA ASN A 34 1.88 33.43 -5.81
C ASN A 34 0.62 32.56 -6.00
N TRP A 35 0.17 32.35 -7.23
CA TRP A 35 -1.02 31.58 -7.51
C TRP A 35 -0.69 30.11 -7.75
N ARG A 36 -1.39 29.23 -7.06
CA ARG A 36 -1.35 27.79 -7.30
C ARG A 36 -2.76 27.28 -7.59
N ALA A 37 -2.92 26.63 -8.74
CA ALA A 37 -4.14 25.91 -9.07
C ALA A 37 -3.90 24.40 -9.00
N VAL A 38 -4.89 23.68 -8.48
CA VAL A 38 -4.86 22.21 -8.33
C VAL A 38 -6.16 21.64 -8.88
N LYS A 39 -6.06 20.58 -9.67
CA LYS A 39 -7.20 19.80 -10.13
C LYS A 39 -7.08 18.37 -9.59
N PRO A 40 -7.97 17.99 -8.65
CA PRO A 40 -8.00 16.62 -8.12
C PRO A 40 -8.40 15.58 -9.17
N PRO A 41 -8.06 14.30 -9.00
CA PRO A 41 -8.49 13.22 -9.86
C PRO A 41 -10.02 13.15 -9.94
N ARG A 42 -10.55 12.97 -11.15
CA ARG A 42 -12.00 12.86 -11.40
C ARG A 42 -12.81 14.12 -11.03
N SER A 43 -12.16 15.23 -10.70
CA SER A 43 -12.82 16.53 -10.51
C SER A 43 -12.91 17.25 -11.84
N GLU A 44 -14.06 17.88 -12.11
CA GLU A 44 -14.21 18.78 -13.27
C GLU A 44 -13.70 20.20 -12.97
N GLY A 45 -13.62 20.55 -11.69
CA GLY A 45 -13.23 21.88 -11.22
C GLY A 45 -11.79 21.97 -10.75
N TRP A 46 -11.24 23.20 -10.85
CA TRP A 46 -9.96 23.58 -10.27
C TRP A 46 -10.17 24.22 -8.90
N GLU A 47 -9.23 23.98 -8.01
CA GLU A 47 -9.05 24.72 -6.78
C GLU A 47 -7.96 25.77 -6.98
N LEU A 48 -8.07 26.96 -6.36
CA LEU A 48 -7.11 28.05 -6.51
C LEU A 48 -6.71 28.60 -5.16
N TYR A 49 -5.42 28.77 -4.97
CA TYR A 49 -4.84 29.27 -3.72
C TYR A 49 -3.83 30.38 -3.98
N ASN A 50 -3.77 31.37 -3.03
CA ASN A 50 -2.77 32.42 -3.06
C ASN A 50 -1.72 32.14 -1.96
N LEU A 51 -0.59 31.55 -2.35
CA LEU A 51 0.45 31.10 -1.42
C LEU A 51 1.14 32.23 -0.63
N ALA A 52 1.04 33.50 -1.09
CA ALA A 52 1.57 34.63 -0.33
C ALA A 52 0.69 34.99 0.89
N ALA A 53 -0.62 34.84 0.76
CA ALA A 53 -1.58 35.16 1.79
C ALA A 53 -2.01 33.92 2.61
N ASP A 54 -1.95 32.73 2.00
CA ASP A 54 -2.41 31.46 2.53
C ASP A 54 -1.44 30.34 2.14
N PRO A 55 -0.29 30.23 2.82
CA PRO A 55 0.69 29.17 2.54
C PRO A 55 0.19 27.75 2.84
N SER A 56 -0.83 27.63 3.68
CA SER A 56 -1.45 26.35 4.06
C SER A 56 -2.57 25.89 3.13
N GLU A 57 -2.91 26.69 2.10
CA GLU A 57 -3.95 26.35 1.11
C GLU A 57 -5.32 26.04 1.76
N SER A 58 -5.66 26.79 2.79
CA SER A 58 -6.88 26.58 3.58
C SER A 58 -8.12 27.18 2.93
N LYS A 59 -7.95 28.17 2.05
CA LYS A 59 -9.04 28.94 1.43
C LYS A 59 -9.03 28.83 -0.08
N ASN A 60 -9.93 28.03 -0.63
CA ASN A 60 -10.11 27.93 -2.08
C ASN A 60 -10.74 29.23 -2.65
N LEU A 61 -10.04 29.89 -3.56
CA LEU A 61 -10.45 31.14 -4.21
C LEU A 61 -10.98 30.94 -5.64
N ALA A 62 -11.15 29.71 -6.12
CA ALA A 62 -11.53 29.42 -7.50
C ALA A 62 -12.83 30.09 -7.92
N ALA A 63 -13.84 30.12 -7.05
CA ALA A 63 -15.12 30.74 -7.33
C ALA A 63 -15.04 32.27 -7.50
N SER A 64 -14.11 32.92 -6.78
CA SER A 64 -13.95 34.39 -6.79
C SER A 64 -12.92 34.91 -7.78
N LYS A 65 -12.08 34.04 -8.36
CA LYS A 65 -10.96 34.37 -9.25
C LYS A 65 -10.93 33.47 -10.48
N GLN A 66 -12.06 33.41 -11.19
CA GLN A 66 -12.23 32.50 -12.33
C GLN A 66 -11.29 32.87 -13.51
N ASP A 67 -10.94 34.14 -13.65
CA ASP A 67 -9.97 34.62 -14.63
C ASP A 67 -8.57 34.02 -14.41
N VAL A 68 -8.13 33.97 -13.15
CA VAL A 68 -6.84 33.35 -12.77
C VAL A 68 -6.90 31.85 -12.99
N VAL A 69 -8.00 31.20 -12.62
CA VAL A 69 -8.20 29.77 -12.85
C VAL A 69 -8.11 29.44 -14.34
N ALA A 70 -8.83 30.18 -15.19
CA ALA A 70 -8.83 29.96 -16.63
C ALA A 70 -7.43 30.10 -17.23
N LYS A 71 -6.69 31.14 -16.83
CA LYS A 71 -5.29 31.35 -17.26
C LYS A 71 -4.40 30.18 -16.87
N LEU A 72 -4.44 29.73 -15.62
CA LEU A 72 -3.61 28.64 -15.13
C LEU A 72 -4.01 27.29 -15.74
N ALA A 73 -5.30 27.04 -15.91
CA ALA A 73 -5.80 25.84 -16.59
C ALA A 73 -5.33 25.76 -18.05
N ALA A 74 -5.33 26.89 -18.77
CA ALA A 74 -4.81 26.94 -20.13
C ALA A 74 -3.30 26.67 -20.21
N LEU A 75 -2.51 27.19 -19.26
CA LEU A 75 -1.09 26.87 -19.14
C LEU A 75 -0.85 25.40 -18.81
N ALA A 76 -1.63 24.83 -17.89
CA ALA A 76 -1.56 23.42 -17.54
C ALA A 76 -1.87 22.54 -18.76
N GLY A 77 -2.90 22.86 -19.53
CA GLY A 77 -3.23 22.12 -20.76
C GLY A 77 -2.14 22.15 -21.83
N LYS A 78 -1.36 23.24 -21.90
CA LYS A 78 -0.19 23.33 -22.80
C LYS A 78 1.02 22.54 -22.30
N SER A 79 1.08 22.27 -21.00
CA SER A 79 2.20 21.58 -20.35
C SER A 79 1.98 20.08 -20.22
N SER A 80 0.73 19.62 -20.33
CA SER A 80 0.39 18.19 -20.31
C SER A 80 0.75 17.57 -21.66
N GLU A 81 1.67 16.60 -21.61
CA GLU A 81 1.93 15.73 -22.77
C GLU A 81 1.15 14.42 -22.58
N PRO A 82 0.30 14.03 -23.54
CA PRO A 82 -0.41 12.76 -23.46
C PRO A 82 0.58 11.61 -23.32
N VAL A 83 0.37 10.79 -22.31
CA VAL A 83 1.15 9.55 -22.14
C VAL A 83 0.93 8.69 -23.38
N ARG A 84 1.98 8.33 -24.09
CA ARG A 84 1.91 7.39 -25.21
C ARG A 84 1.36 6.07 -24.69
N GLU A 85 0.33 5.55 -25.37
CA GLU A 85 -0.27 4.27 -25.00
C GLU A 85 0.81 3.18 -24.81
N GLY A 86 0.75 2.48 -23.71
CA GLY A 86 1.61 1.35 -23.39
C GLY A 86 3.01 1.68 -22.89
N THR A 87 3.38 2.94 -22.61
CA THR A 87 4.74 3.29 -22.23
C THR A 87 5.03 3.27 -20.73
N PHE A 88 4.04 3.44 -19.86
CA PHE A 88 4.27 3.52 -18.39
C PHE A 88 4.11 2.22 -17.62
N VAL A 89 3.58 1.18 -18.24
CA VAL A 89 3.42 -0.15 -17.62
C VAL A 89 4.55 -1.10 -18.09
N ARG A 90 5.63 -0.58 -18.66
CA ARG A 90 6.66 -1.38 -19.30
C ARG A 90 7.87 -1.51 -18.39
N THR A 91 7.85 -2.51 -17.57
CA THR A 91 9.03 -3.03 -16.86
C THR A 91 10.19 -3.34 -17.80
N ASP A 92 9.92 -3.74 -19.05
CA ASP A 92 10.95 -4.08 -20.06
C ASP A 92 11.81 -2.88 -20.50
N ARG A 93 11.28 -1.66 -20.54
CA ARG A 93 12.10 -0.47 -20.82
C ARG A 93 12.96 -0.09 -19.63
N HIS A 94 12.38 -0.07 -18.45
CA HIS A 94 13.12 0.16 -17.20
C HIS A 94 14.21 -0.91 -17.02
N GLU A 95 13.90 -2.18 -17.32
CA GLU A 95 14.87 -3.27 -17.29
C GLU A 95 16.00 -3.13 -18.32
N ARG A 96 15.71 -2.67 -19.53
CA ARG A 96 16.75 -2.36 -20.54
C ARG A 96 17.67 -1.25 -20.06
N ASP A 97 17.11 -0.16 -19.54
CA ASP A 97 17.88 0.97 -19.04
C ASP A 97 18.72 0.59 -17.80
N ARG A 98 18.16 -0.27 -16.93
CA ARG A 98 18.86 -0.85 -15.79
C ARG A 98 20.02 -1.75 -16.23
N ARG A 99 19.76 -2.65 -17.20
CA ARG A 99 20.79 -3.55 -17.76
C ARG A 99 21.91 -2.78 -18.49
N ALA A 100 21.55 -1.73 -19.21
CA ALA A 100 22.54 -0.86 -19.86
C ALA A 100 23.42 -0.12 -18.85
N LYS A 101 22.85 0.27 -17.70
CA LYS A 101 23.53 1.06 -16.67
C LYS A 101 24.32 0.21 -15.66
N PHE A 102 23.83 -0.97 -15.31
CA PHE A 102 24.37 -1.81 -14.22
C PHE A 102 24.84 -3.22 -14.64
N GLY A 103 24.82 -3.52 -15.95
CA GLY A 103 25.21 -4.85 -16.46
C GLY A 103 24.13 -5.94 -16.29
N LYS A 104 24.35 -7.07 -16.96
CA LYS A 104 23.48 -8.26 -16.86
C LYS A 104 23.66 -8.92 -15.50
N GLN A 105 22.59 -9.03 -14.71
CA GLN A 105 22.50 -10.09 -13.71
C GLN A 105 21.81 -11.29 -14.36
N ASP A 106 22.30 -12.46 -14.04
CA ASP A 106 22.05 -13.77 -14.65
C ASP A 106 20.67 -14.00 -15.26
N GLU A 107 20.69 -14.55 -16.48
CA GLU A 107 19.49 -14.84 -17.27
C GLU A 107 18.65 -15.95 -16.63
N VAL A 108 17.44 -15.61 -16.20
CA VAL A 108 16.36 -16.59 -16.10
C VAL A 108 15.74 -16.69 -17.50
N PRO A 109 15.64 -17.89 -18.11
CA PRO A 109 15.16 -18.05 -19.49
C PRO A 109 13.72 -17.55 -19.64
N ALA A 110 13.53 -16.61 -20.57
CA ALA A 110 12.21 -16.12 -20.94
C ALA A 110 11.59 -17.09 -21.95
N THR A 111 10.74 -18.00 -21.52
CA THR A 111 9.75 -18.67 -22.37
C THR A 111 8.35 -18.26 -21.92
N ALA A 112 7.78 -17.25 -22.58
CA ALA A 112 6.35 -17.02 -22.50
C ALA A 112 5.82 -16.51 -23.85
N PRO A 113 4.71 -17.04 -24.36
CA PRO A 113 4.12 -16.71 -25.63
C PRO A 113 3.42 -15.35 -25.58
N LYS A 114 3.49 -14.61 -26.71
CA LYS A 114 2.73 -13.38 -26.92
C LYS A 114 1.23 -13.68 -27.01
N GLY A 115 0.50 -13.33 -25.97
CA GLY A 115 -0.95 -13.34 -25.96
C GLY A 115 -1.45 -12.23 -25.05
N ASN A 116 -2.43 -11.45 -25.51
CA ASN A 116 -3.18 -10.49 -24.70
C ASN A 116 -3.82 -11.21 -23.52
N ALA A 117 -3.12 -11.23 -22.39
CA ALA A 117 -3.68 -11.64 -21.13
C ALA A 117 -3.47 -10.48 -20.15
N LYS A 118 -4.56 -10.00 -19.55
CA LYS A 118 -4.50 -9.35 -18.23
C LYS A 118 -3.46 -10.14 -17.45
N SER A 119 -2.40 -9.47 -16.98
CA SER A 119 -1.44 -10.06 -16.06
C SER A 119 -2.25 -10.55 -14.85
N ALA A 120 -2.60 -11.82 -14.86
CA ALA A 120 -2.92 -12.52 -13.63
C ALA A 120 -1.60 -12.47 -12.84
N ALA A 121 -1.54 -11.63 -11.84
CA ALA A 121 -0.54 -11.73 -10.80
C ALA A 121 -0.54 -13.20 -10.40
N ASN A 122 0.65 -13.81 -10.37
CA ASN A 122 0.79 -15.18 -9.87
C ASN A 122 0.52 -15.09 -8.36
N THR A 123 -0.77 -15.05 -8.01
CA THR A 123 -1.23 -14.92 -6.63
C THR A 123 -0.89 -16.23 -5.95
N ALA A 124 -0.10 -16.17 -4.92
CA ALA A 124 0.26 -17.36 -4.17
C ALA A 124 -1.00 -18.05 -3.64
N VAL A 125 -1.06 -19.35 -3.82
CA VAL A 125 -2.21 -20.17 -3.40
C VAL A 125 -1.98 -20.65 -1.97
N MET A 126 -2.95 -20.39 -1.09
CA MET A 126 -2.94 -20.91 0.27
C MET A 126 -2.97 -22.45 0.26
N PRO A 127 -2.17 -23.14 1.12
CA PRO A 127 -2.25 -24.58 1.23
C PRO A 127 -3.64 -24.99 1.75
N THR A 128 -4.23 -26.01 1.16
CA THR A 128 -5.57 -26.49 1.57
C THR A 128 -5.51 -27.63 2.57
N ARG A 129 -4.39 -28.38 2.58
CA ARG A 129 -4.25 -29.56 3.44
C ARG A 129 -4.11 -29.17 4.91
N GLY A 130 -5.03 -29.65 5.73
CA GLY A 130 -5.01 -29.42 7.18
C GLY A 130 -5.52 -28.03 7.60
N MET A 131 -5.99 -27.21 6.66
CA MET A 131 -6.61 -25.93 6.99
C MET A 131 -8.08 -26.12 7.39
N LEU A 132 -8.48 -25.37 8.42
CA LEU A 132 -9.88 -25.22 8.78
C LEU A 132 -10.62 -24.39 7.73
N SER A 133 -11.91 -24.70 7.49
CA SER A 133 -12.76 -23.86 6.64
C SER A 133 -13.00 -22.50 7.29
N ASN A 134 -12.79 -21.43 6.54
CA ASN A 134 -13.03 -20.05 7.00
C ASN A 134 -14.47 -19.56 6.80
N LYS A 135 -15.40 -20.43 6.33
CA LYS A 135 -16.77 -20.07 5.96
C LYS A 135 -17.55 -19.35 7.08
N ASP A 136 -17.32 -19.75 8.32
CA ASP A 136 -18.06 -19.22 9.48
C ASP A 136 -17.21 -18.22 10.29
N TRP A 137 -16.02 -17.87 9.81
CA TRP A 137 -15.13 -16.97 10.53
C TRP A 137 -15.59 -15.53 10.47
N LYS A 138 -15.31 -14.78 11.52
CA LYS A 138 -15.66 -13.36 11.63
C LYS A 138 -14.51 -12.60 12.26
N ILE A 139 -14.28 -11.39 11.78
CA ILE A 139 -13.42 -10.44 12.49
C ILE A 139 -14.20 -9.88 13.66
N VAL A 140 -13.68 -10.08 14.87
CA VAL A 140 -14.23 -9.53 16.10
C VAL A 140 -13.70 -8.13 16.34
N ARG A 141 -12.39 -7.96 16.15
CA ARG A 141 -11.69 -6.69 16.38
C ARG A 141 -10.46 -6.60 15.48
N ALA A 142 -10.20 -5.40 15.01
CA ALA A 142 -8.92 -5.00 14.41
C ALA A 142 -8.44 -3.71 15.07
N SER A 143 -7.14 -3.56 15.28
CA SER A 143 -6.56 -2.33 15.86
C SER A 143 -6.85 -1.10 15.00
N SER A 144 -6.87 -1.25 13.71
CA SER A 144 -7.33 -0.27 12.72
C SER A 144 -7.49 -0.92 11.35
N GLU A 145 -8.17 -0.22 10.44
CA GLU A 145 -8.25 -0.61 9.02
C GLU A 145 -8.27 0.65 8.14
N ASN A 146 -7.83 0.51 6.90
CA ASN A 146 -7.83 1.60 5.92
C ASN A 146 -9.09 1.55 5.06
N THR A 147 -10.16 2.14 5.57
CA THR A 147 -11.47 2.17 4.90
C THR A 147 -11.47 2.99 3.62
N ALA A 148 -10.71 4.08 3.57
CA ALA A 148 -10.63 4.96 2.40
C ALA A 148 -10.14 4.24 1.14
N ASN A 149 -9.28 3.24 1.29
CA ASN A 149 -8.75 2.42 0.20
C ASN A 149 -9.33 0.99 0.20
N GLN A 150 -10.45 0.77 0.89
CA GLN A 150 -11.14 -0.52 0.97
C GLN A 150 -10.23 -1.68 1.44
N LYS A 151 -9.29 -1.42 2.37
CA LYS A 151 -8.38 -2.42 2.94
C LYS A 151 -8.87 -2.86 4.32
N PHE A 152 -10.03 -3.54 4.30
CA PHE A 152 -10.78 -3.92 5.49
C PHE A 152 -10.18 -5.15 6.18
N ALA A 153 -10.38 -5.26 7.49
CA ALA A 153 -9.92 -6.39 8.29
C ALA A 153 -10.46 -7.75 7.81
N ARG A 154 -11.70 -7.79 7.31
CA ARG A 154 -12.32 -9.00 6.76
C ARG A 154 -11.56 -9.61 5.58
N HIS A 155 -10.79 -8.81 4.86
CA HIS A 155 -9.98 -9.29 3.73
C HIS A 155 -8.84 -10.21 4.17
N ALA A 156 -8.50 -10.27 5.45
CA ALA A 156 -7.51 -11.22 5.96
C ALA A 156 -8.03 -12.67 6.05
N ILE A 157 -9.33 -12.90 5.83
CA ILE A 157 -9.98 -14.20 5.97
C ILE A 157 -11.05 -14.45 4.90
N ASP A 158 -11.08 -13.71 3.79
CA ASP A 158 -12.13 -13.78 2.77
C ASP A 158 -11.87 -14.84 1.68
N GLY A 159 -10.70 -15.48 1.69
CA GLY A 159 -10.30 -16.49 0.72
C GLY A 159 -9.82 -15.91 -0.61
N ASP A 160 -9.67 -14.58 -0.71
CA ASP A 160 -9.19 -13.88 -1.90
C ASP A 160 -7.81 -13.24 -1.65
N ALA A 161 -6.77 -13.94 -2.02
CA ALA A 161 -5.39 -13.45 -1.87
C ALA A 161 -5.09 -12.14 -2.64
N THR A 162 -5.99 -11.66 -3.49
CA THR A 162 -5.85 -10.37 -4.19
C THR A 162 -6.32 -9.20 -3.36
N THR A 163 -7.11 -9.44 -2.33
CA THR A 163 -7.50 -8.45 -1.32
C THR A 163 -6.51 -8.45 -0.15
N LEU A 164 -6.61 -7.49 0.74
CA LEU A 164 -5.79 -7.49 1.96
C LEU A 164 -6.36 -6.57 3.04
N TRP A 165 -6.14 -6.94 4.28
CA TRP A 165 -6.20 -6.00 5.39
C TRP A 165 -4.95 -5.14 5.41
N HIS A 166 -5.14 -3.84 5.63
CA HIS A 166 -4.06 -2.90 5.92
C HIS A 166 -4.47 -2.01 7.07
N THR A 167 -3.63 -1.88 8.07
CA THR A 167 -3.85 -0.91 9.15
C THR A 167 -3.89 0.51 8.57
N ARG A 168 -4.54 1.42 9.27
CA ARG A 168 -4.69 2.81 8.81
C ARG A 168 -3.34 3.48 8.59
N PHE A 169 -3.14 4.05 7.40
CA PHE A 169 -1.95 4.80 7.02
C PHE A 169 -2.24 6.25 6.61
N SER A 170 -3.51 6.65 6.56
CA SER A 170 -3.94 8.03 6.34
C SER A 170 -4.37 8.66 7.66
N GLY A 171 -3.97 9.89 7.92
CA GLY A 171 -4.15 10.53 9.22
C GLY A 171 -3.16 10.02 10.27
N THR A 172 -3.55 10.01 11.54
CA THR A 172 -2.69 9.50 12.62
C THR A 172 -2.63 7.99 12.57
N ALA A 173 -1.50 7.43 12.12
CA ALA A 173 -1.23 6.01 12.21
C ALA A 173 -0.97 5.62 13.68
N ALA A 174 -1.59 4.53 14.13
CA ALA A 174 -1.28 3.98 15.44
C ALA A 174 0.08 3.23 15.38
N PRO A 175 0.90 3.29 16.44
CA PRO A 175 2.09 2.46 16.52
C PRO A 175 1.73 0.98 16.69
N PRO A 176 2.65 0.04 16.36
CA PRO A 176 2.49 -1.36 16.72
C PRO A 176 2.50 -1.52 18.28
N PRO A 177 1.95 -2.61 18.82
CA PRO A 177 1.48 -3.79 18.09
C PRO A 177 0.12 -3.57 17.41
N HIS A 178 -0.04 -4.15 16.22
CA HIS A 178 -1.33 -4.21 15.54
C HIS A 178 -1.99 -5.56 15.78
N GLU A 179 -3.28 -5.52 16.07
CA GLU A 179 -4.04 -6.70 16.45
C GLU A 179 -5.19 -6.98 15.50
N LEU A 180 -5.40 -8.27 15.24
CA LEU A 180 -6.55 -8.81 14.53
C LEU A 180 -7.10 -9.99 15.32
N VAL A 181 -8.35 -9.88 15.78
CA VAL A 181 -9.05 -10.95 16.51
C VAL A 181 -10.09 -11.59 15.61
N ILE A 182 -10.01 -12.91 15.48
CA ILE A 182 -10.86 -13.73 14.63
C ILE A 182 -11.66 -14.69 15.50
N ASP A 183 -12.97 -14.78 15.28
CA ASP A 183 -13.86 -15.81 15.79
C ASP A 183 -13.96 -16.93 14.75
N LEU A 184 -13.63 -18.16 15.12
CA LEU A 184 -13.72 -19.34 14.25
C LEU A 184 -15.15 -19.93 14.16
N GLY A 185 -16.12 -19.31 14.85
CA GLY A 185 -17.49 -19.79 14.91
C GLY A 185 -17.73 -20.93 15.92
N ALA A 186 -16.72 -21.74 16.18
CA ALA A 186 -16.77 -22.83 17.15
C ALA A 186 -15.37 -23.08 17.76
N GLU A 187 -15.31 -23.79 18.90
CA GLU A 187 -14.04 -24.27 19.44
C GLU A 187 -13.41 -25.29 18.48
N ARG A 188 -12.11 -25.16 18.24
CA ARG A 188 -11.29 -26.00 17.36
C ARG A 188 -10.01 -26.42 18.06
N THR A 189 -9.43 -27.52 17.61
CA THR A 189 -8.03 -27.85 17.95
C THR A 189 -7.11 -27.24 16.94
N ILE A 190 -6.37 -26.19 17.33
CA ILE A 190 -5.43 -25.44 16.49
C ILE A 190 -4.04 -26.08 16.60
N ARG A 191 -3.35 -26.25 15.46
CA ARG A 191 -2.00 -26.84 15.34
C ARG A 191 -1.02 -25.93 14.65
N GLY A 192 -1.48 -24.76 14.16
CA GLY A 192 -0.64 -23.79 13.49
C GLY A 192 -1.43 -22.76 12.70
N PHE A 193 -0.70 -21.90 12.03
CA PHE A 193 -1.19 -20.78 11.26
C PHE A 193 -0.53 -20.74 9.90
N VAL A 194 -1.19 -20.16 8.91
CA VAL A 194 -0.61 -19.89 7.60
C VAL A 194 -0.80 -18.40 7.31
N TYR A 195 0.29 -17.66 7.24
CA TYR A 195 0.27 -16.25 6.91
C TYR A 195 0.59 -16.06 5.43
N LEU A 196 -0.22 -15.26 4.75
CA LEU A 196 0.06 -14.78 3.40
C LEU A 196 0.15 -13.25 3.43
N GLY A 197 1.33 -12.73 3.09
CA GLY A 197 1.55 -11.31 2.93
C GLY A 197 0.86 -10.74 1.69
N ARG A 198 0.84 -9.43 1.56
CA ARG A 198 0.25 -8.73 0.41
C ARG A 198 0.81 -9.24 -0.92
N GLN A 199 -0.07 -9.43 -1.93
CA GLN A 199 0.28 -10.00 -3.22
C GLN A 199 0.52 -8.95 -4.32
N ASP A 200 0.21 -7.68 -4.08
CA ASP A 200 0.56 -6.58 -4.98
C ASP A 200 2.08 -6.31 -4.99
N ALA A 201 2.54 -5.39 -5.83
CA ALA A 201 3.97 -5.07 -5.95
C ALA A 201 4.57 -4.41 -4.68
N GLY A 202 3.75 -4.00 -3.72
CA GLY A 202 4.18 -3.30 -2.52
C GLY A 202 4.72 -4.23 -1.43
N TRP A 203 5.49 -3.65 -0.51
CA TRP A 203 5.99 -4.29 0.72
C TRP A 203 5.60 -3.53 1.99
N ASN A 204 4.96 -2.37 1.84
CA ASN A 204 4.54 -1.56 2.98
C ASN A 204 3.56 -2.32 3.86
N GLY A 205 3.88 -2.45 5.14
CA GLY A 205 3.12 -3.24 6.10
C GLY A 205 3.44 -4.74 6.11
N ALA A 206 4.48 -5.20 5.38
CA ALA A 206 4.91 -6.59 5.44
C ALA A 206 5.42 -6.93 6.85
N ILE A 207 4.63 -7.71 7.59
CA ILE A 207 4.91 -8.08 8.99
C ILE A 207 6.21 -8.86 9.06
N ARG A 208 7.09 -8.51 10.02
CA ARG A 208 8.29 -9.27 10.37
C ARG A 208 8.07 -10.08 11.63
N ASP A 209 7.96 -9.45 12.77
CA ASP A 209 7.78 -10.15 14.03
C ASP A 209 6.29 -10.25 14.36
N VAL A 210 5.81 -11.47 14.61
CA VAL A 210 4.40 -11.77 14.85
C VAL A 210 4.21 -12.73 16.01
N GLU A 211 3.14 -12.55 16.74
CA GLU A 211 2.64 -13.45 17.77
C GLU A 211 1.24 -13.94 17.42
N PHE A 212 0.96 -15.19 17.77
CA PHE A 212 -0.37 -15.77 17.70
C PHE A 212 -0.80 -16.26 19.08
N CYS A 213 -2.00 -15.88 19.51
CA CYS A 213 -2.62 -16.36 20.71
C CYS A 213 -3.94 -17.06 20.39
N VAL A 214 -4.30 -18.02 21.21
CA VAL A 214 -5.55 -18.78 21.11
C VAL A 214 -6.31 -18.65 22.42
N SER A 215 -7.62 -18.47 22.37
CA SER A 215 -8.46 -18.33 23.55
C SER A 215 -9.85 -18.94 23.35
N ALA A 216 -10.50 -19.28 24.45
CA ALA A 216 -11.93 -19.62 24.46
C ALA A 216 -12.83 -18.36 24.41
N THR A 217 -12.29 -17.18 24.75
CA THR A 217 -13.03 -15.90 24.78
C THR A 217 -12.37 -14.83 23.93
N ALA A 218 -13.13 -13.86 23.45
CA ALA A 218 -12.66 -12.81 22.54
C ALA A 218 -11.78 -11.74 23.21
N ASP A 219 -11.89 -11.60 24.53
CA ASP A 219 -11.33 -10.47 25.28
C ASP A 219 -10.08 -10.79 26.07
N GLN A 220 -9.86 -12.07 26.37
CA GLN A 220 -8.75 -12.52 27.22
C GLN A 220 -7.86 -13.50 26.47
N PHE A 221 -6.66 -13.09 26.17
CA PHE A 221 -5.65 -13.92 25.54
C PHE A 221 -4.47 -14.10 26.49
N GLY A 222 -4.05 -15.35 26.69
CA GLY A 222 -2.87 -15.69 27.47
C GLY A 222 -1.56 -15.45 26.70
N ALA A 223 -0.53 -16.17 27.09
CA ALA A 223 0.75 -16.14 26.40
C ALA A 223 0.60 -16.61 24.94
N PRO A 224 1.43 -16.09 24.00
CA PRO A 224 1.43 -16.54 22.61
C PRO A 224 1.69 -18.04 22.50
N VAL A 225 0.91 -18.75 21.69
CA VAL A 225 1.13 -20.16 21.36
C VAL A 225 2.16 -20.32 20.24
N ALA A 226 2.39 -19.25 19.47
CA ALA A 226 3.48 -19.16 18.50
C ALA A 226 3.99 -17.72 18.43
N LYS A 227 5.31 -17.59 18.29
CA LYS A 227 6.02 -16.32 18.05
C LYS A 227 7.13 -16.58 17.07
N THR A 228 7.20 -15.79 16.00
CA THR A 228 8.17 -15.99 14.94
C THR A 228 8.48 -14.69 14.18
N ALA A 229 9.59 -14.72 13.46
CA ALA A 229 9.90 -13.74 12.44
C ALA A 229 9.50 -14.30 11.07
N LEU A 230 8.59 -13.61 10.38
CA LEU A 230 8.17 -13.93 9.02
C LEU A 230 9.24 -13.49 8.02
N ALA A 231 9.42 -14.26 6.96
CA ALA A 231 10.25 -13.85 5.85
C ALA A 231 9.56 -12.74 5.02
N LYS A 232 10.35 -11.89 4.38
CA LYS A 232 9.84 -10.94 3.37
C LYS A 232 9.58 -11.70 2.06
N SER A 233 8.46 -12.43 2.01
CA SER A 233 8.07 -13.27 0.88
C SER A 233 6.63 -13.01 0.46
N LYS A 234 6.32 -13.34 -0.78
CA LYS A 234 4.96 -13.43 -1.32
C LYS A 234 4.36 -14.82 -1.15
N ASP A 235 5.15 -15.80 -0.76
CA ASP A 235 4.70 -17.16 -0.56
C ASP A 235 4.01 -17.33 0.80
N PRO A 236 3.07 -18.27 0.93
CA PRO A 236 2.46 -18.62 2.20
C PRO A 236 3.51 -19.13 3.19
N GLN A 237 3.45 -18.67 4.42
CA GLN A 237 4.37 -19.07 5.49
C GLN A 237 3.61 -19.83 6.56
N THR A 238 4.01 -21.06 6.79
CA THR A 238 3.41 -21.93 7.81
C THR A 238 4.12 -21.74 9.15
N ILE A 239 3.34 -21.49 10.20
CA ILE A 239 3.78 -21.27 11.57
C ILE A 239 3.17 -22.35 12.45
N PRO A 240 3.90 -23.42 12.80
CA PRO A 240 3.37 -24.48 13.67
C PRO A 240 3.24 -24.00 15.12
N CYS A 241 2.31 -24.59 15.86
CA CYS A 241 2.21 -24.45 17.29
C CYS A 241 1.86 -25.79 17.96
N PRO A 242 2.08 -25.96 19.25
CA PRO A 242 1.52 -27.08 20.02
C PRO A 242 0.00 -27.12 19.86
N ALA A 243 -0.58 -28.32 19.84
CA ALA A 243 -2.03 -28.45 19.74
C ALA A 243 -2.71 -27.76 20.93
N VAL A 244 -3.59 -26.81 20.63
CA VAL A 244 -4.33 -26.01 21.61
C VAL A 244 -5.79 -25.87 21.20
N LYS A 245 -6.71 -25.96 22.17
CA LYS A 245 -8.12 -25.73 21.95
C LYS A 245 -8.48 -24.27 22.13
N GLY A 246 -9.32 -23.75 21.25
CA GLY A 246 -9.89 -22.42 21.37
C GLY A 246 -10.79 -22.06 20.20
N ARG A 247 -11.52 -20.98 20.38
CA ARG A 247 -12.43 -20.42 19.39
C ARG A 247 -11.93 -19.14 18.79
N TYR A 248 -11.15 -18.37 19.55
CA TYR A 248 -10.69 -17.05 19.13
C TYR A 248 -9.19 -17.07 18.89
N ILE A 249 -8.79 -16.44 17.79
CA ILE A 249 -7.38 -16.27 17.41
C ILE A 249 -7.06 -14.79 17.45
N LEU A 250 -5.95 -14.45 18.11
CA LEU A 250 -5.33 -13.13 18.04
C LEU A 250 -4.02 -13.24 17.24
N LEU A 251 -3.96 -12.53 16.12
CA LEU A 251 -2.72 -12.18 15.46
C LEU A 251 -2.25 -10.83 16.01
N ARG A 252 -1.02 -10.75 16.48
CA ARG A 252 -0.37 -9.52 16.93
C ARG A 252 0.89 -9.27 16.13
N ALA A 253 0.85 -8.25 15.26
CA ALA A 253 1.99 -7.79 14.47
C ALA A 253 2.82 -6.81 15.30
N LEU A 254 4.07 -7.15 15.56
CA LEU A 254 4.97 -6.40 16.43
C LEU A 254 5.85 -5.44 15.65
N THR A 255 6.39 -5.89 14.52
CA THR A 255 7.28 -5.10 13.64
C THR A 255 7.00 -5.37 12.17
N GLU A 256 7.50 -4.50 11.34
CA GLU A 256 7.40 -4.55 9.88
C GLU A 256 8.80 -4.52 9.26
N HIS A 257 8.98 -5.14 8.07
CA HIS A 257 10.29 -5.28 7.41
C HIS A 257 10.95 -3.97 6.98
N GLY A 258 10.16 -2.93 6.71
CA GLY A 258 10.67 -1.62 6.30
C GLY A 258 10.84 -0.64 7.47
N GLY A 259 10.50 -1.05 8.71
CA GLY A 259 10.53 -0.18 9.88
C GLY A 259 9.35 0.81 9.95
N ASN A 260 8.31 0.61 9.14
CA ASN A 260 7.09 1.41 9.19
C ASN A 260 6.17 0.97 10.33
N THR A 261 5.18 1.82 10.64
CA THR A 261 4.18 1.56 11.68
C THR A 261 2.92 0.86 11.15
N PHE A 262 3.05 0.01 10.13
CA PHE A 262 1.89 -0.59 9.46
C PHE A 262 1.92 -2.12 9.55
N ALA A 263 0.76 -2.75 9.34
CA ALA A 263 0.63 -4.18 9.16
C ALA A 263 -0.33 -4.49 8.02
N THR A 264 -0.03 -5.54 7.25
CA THR A 264 -0.88 -6.05 6.17
C THR A 264 -0.97 -7.58 6.25
N VAL A 265 -2.16 -8.10 5.94
CA VAL A 265 -2.42 -9.53 5.76
C VAL A 265 -3.27 -9.69 4.51
N ALA A 266 -2.83 -10.45 3.52
CA ALA A 266 -3.69 -10.84 2.41
C ALA A 266 -4.60 -11.98 2.85
N GLU A 267 -4.03 -13.05 3.42
CA GLU A 267 -4.81 -14.15 3.95
C GLU A 267 -4.18 -14.72 5.22
N LEU A 268 -5.04 -15.14 6.14
CA LEU A 268 -4.67 -15.90 7.31
C LEU A 268 -5.43 -17.23 7.34
N GLY A 269 -4.69 -18.32 7.32
CA GLY A 269 -5.22 -19.67 7.49
C GLY A 269 -4.92 -20.23 8.87
N ILE A 270 -5.77 -21.15 9.33
CA ILE A 270 -5.60 -21.86 10.59
C ILE A 270 -5.49 -23.34 10.29
N LEU A 271 -4.44 -23.98 10.78
CA LEU A 271 -4.22 -25.42 10.71
C LEU A 271 -4.83 -26.09 11.93
N GLY A 272 -5.60 -27.15 11.73
CA GLY A 272 -6.26 -27.85 12.83
C GLY A 272 -7.37 -28.80 12.41
N GLU A 273 -8.23 -29.10 13.37
CA GLU A 273 -9.37 -30.01 13.25
C GLU A 273 -10.53 -29.59 14.15
#